data_d33a72a39ae8516e1bf779a387b81e74
#
_entry.id   d33a72a39ae8516e1bf779a387b81e74
#
_cell.length_a   1.000
_cell.length_b   1.000
_cell.length_c   1.000
_cell.angle_alpha   90.00
_cell.angle_beta   90.00
_cell.angle_gamma   90.00
#
_symmetry.space_group_name_H-M   'P 1'
#
loop_
_entity.id
_entity.type
_entity.pdbx_description
1 polymer ?
#
loop_
_entity_poly.entity_id
_entity_poly.type
_entity_poly.pdbx_seq_one_letter_code
_entity_poly.pdbx_strand_id
1 'polypeptide(L)'
;MRAVQYHEGEFTLTDVPELPALGEGQLRIEVVACGICGSDLSMSKDPCRFVEVMDAAQYPLAQFDTDRPVVLGHEYAGLVAEIGPGVTDFAVGDRVSGLGIVTDTSTGIPKIIGYSNEYHGGYGEFVVVDSVWVRHVPEGLSLEHAALAEPLHVGELHMQRSGLTSADSALVIGCGTIGLGAIVAAKARGAHTVVASEPSPKRRELAKLMGADIVVDPTEQDPIEVWNELVAQGQGGEGILIAYECSGRAGTIDMLLRTLPPGSRIQVLAAPFGDETIIPVIGQLRRIAINFGHGPTERGYEIVLQRLADGEIDADAIITGRVGLDGVGEAIAALRNPDEHVKIMVLPKGTRDA
;
A
#
# COMPACT_ATOMS: atom_id res chain seq x y z
N MET A 1 5.69 8.58 -25.11
CA MET A 1 5.48 7.22 -24.60
C MET A 1 4.00 6.94 -24.44
N ARG A 2 3.55 5.66 -24.44
CA ARG A 2 2.15 5.29 -24.20
C ARG A 2 1.86 5.26 -22.70
N ALA A 3 0.72 5.81 -22.30
CA ALA A 3 0.27 5.81 -20.92
C ALA A 3 -1.26 5.98 -20.83
N VAL A 4 -1.82 5.68 -19.67
CA VAL A 4 -3.23 5.91 -19.36
C VAL A 4 -3.33 7.19 -18.55
N GLN A 5 -3.87 8.23 -19.16
CA GLN A 5 -4.19 9.49 -18.49
C GLN A 5 -5.53 9.41 -17.80
N TYR A 6 -5.59 9.94 -16.58
CA TYR A 6 -6.83 10.26 -15.88
C TYR A 6 -7.09 11.76 -15.97
N HIS A 7 -8.28 12.12 -16.42
CA HIS A 7 -8.76 13.51 -16.42
C HIS A 7 -10.29 13.52 -16.38
N GLU A 8 -10.88 14.38 -15.60
CA GLU A 8 -12.35 14.60 -15.50
C GLU A 8 -13.19 13.29 -15.33
N GLY A 9 -12.66 12.32 -14.58
CA GLY A 9 -13.37 11.05 -14.32
C GLY A 9 -13.11 9.95 -15.36
N GLU A 10 -12.35 10.22 -16.40
CA GLU A 10 -12.07 9.27 -17.48
C GLU A 10 -10.62 8.81 -17.52
N PHE A 11 -10.43 7.52 -17.85
CA PHE A 11 -9.13 6.92 -18.11
C PHE A 11 -8.97 6.71 -19.60
N THR A 12 -7.99 7.38 -20.20
CA THR A 12 -7.76 7.36 -21.65
C THR A 12 -6.35 6.88 -21.98
N LEU A 13 -6.23 5.79 -22.74
CA LEU A 13 -4.95 5.35 -23.30
C LEU A 13 -4.54 6.29 -24.44
N THR A 14 -3.37 6.91 -24.33
CA THR A 14 -2.88 7.89 -25.29
C THR A 14 -1.36 7.97 -25.32
N ASP A 15 -0.82 8.66 -26.30
CA ASP A 15 0.58 9.08 -26.32
C ASP A 15 0.73 10.34 -25.46
N VAL A 16 1.57 10.25 -24.45
CA VAL A 16 1.88 11.35 -23.55
C VAL A 16 3.27 11.91 -23.83
N PRO A 17 3.56 13.16 -23.44
CA PRO A 17 4.93 13.70 -23.53
C PRO A 17 5.95 12.79 -22.86
N GLU A 18 7.18 12.84 -23.36
CA GLU A 18 8.29 12.16 -22.68
C GLU A 18 8.50 12.74 -21.28
N LEU A 19 8.94 11.87 -20.37
CA LEU A 19 9.32 12.25 -19.02
C LEU A 19 10.50 13.25 -19.06
N PRO A 20 10.65 14.11 -18.03
CA PRO A 20 11.79 15.02 -17.93
C PRO A 20 13.14 14.29 -18.10
N ALA A 21 14.16 15.03 -18.57
CA ALA A 21 15.54 14.52 -18.57
C ALA A 21 15.97 14.21 -17.14
N LEU A 22 16.79 13.16 -16.99
CA LEU A 22 17.25 12.71 -15.68
C LEU A 22 18.16 13.75 -15.03
N GLY A 23 17.85 14.08 -13.79
CA GLY A 23 18.71 14.82 -12.89
C GLY A 23 19.73 13.93 -12.18
N GLU A 24 20.54 14.53 -11.32
CA GLU A 24 21.50 13.83 -10.49
C GLU A 24 20.79 12.85 -9.56
N GLY A 25 21.28 11.62 -9.47
CA GLY A 25 20.73 10.57 -8.61
C GLY A 25 19.45 9.91 -9.14
N GLN A 26 18.99 10.19 -10.37
CA GLN A 26 17.74 9.67 -10.90
C GLN A 26 17.92 8.48 -11.83
N LEU A 27 16.90 7.65 -11.91
CA LEU A 27 16.78 6.51 -12.81
C LEU A 27 15.50 6.65 -13.64
N ARG A 28 15.56 6.27 -14.93
CA ARG A 28 14.39 5.95 -15.74
C ARG A 28 14.18 4.45 -15.72
N ILE A 29 13.01 4.04 -15.31
CA ILE A 29 12.64 2.63 -15.23
C ILE A 29 11.61 2.32 -16.30
N GLU A 30 11.89 1.31 -17.13
CA GLU A 30 10.91 0.69 -18.00
C GLU A 30 9.98 -0.18 -17.14
N VAL A 31 8.70 0.19 -17.05
CA VAL A 31 7.75 -0.48 -16.17
C VAL A 31 7.33 -1.82 -16.77
N VAL A 32 7.56 -2.89 -16.04
CA VAL A 32 7.07 -4.24 -16.39
C VAL A 32 5.73 -4.50 -15.74
N ALA A 33 5.57 -4.10 -14.47
CA ALA A 33 4.33 -4.25 -13.73
C ALA A 33 4.12 -3.08 -12.78
N CYS A 34 2.86 -2.68 -12.59
CA CYS A 34 2.45 -1.70 -11.60
C CYS A 34 1.14 -2.13 -10.95
N GLY A 35 1.10 -2.21 -9.61
CA GLY A 35 -0.13 -2.49 -8.87
C GLY A 35 -1.09 -1.30 -8.87
N ILE A 36 -2.39 -1.57 -8.82
CA ILE A 36 -3.41 -0.55 -8.57
C ILE A 36 -3.60 -0.39 -7.07
N CYS A 37 -3.37 0.81 -6.55
CA CYS A 37 -3.49 1.16 -5.14
C CYS A 37 -4.90 1.65 -4.75
N GLY A 38 -5.28 1.47 -3.48
CA GLY A 38 -6.50 2.06 -2.94
C GLY A 38 -6.54 3.59 -2.99
N SER A 39 -5.36 4.25 -2.92
CA SER A 39 -5.25 5.70 -3.07
C SER A 39 -5.53 6.17 -4.50
N ASP A 40 -5.24 5.36 -5.53
CA ASP A 40 -5.62 5.67 -6.92
C ASP A 40 -7.14 5.64 -7.09
N LEU A 41 -7.82 4.69 -6.41
CA LEU A 41 -9.28 4.63 -6.37
C LEU A 41 -9.88 5.86 -5.69
N SER A 42 -9.28 6.30 -4.59
CA SER A 42 -9.72 7.48 -3.84
C SER A 42 -9.51 8.75 -4.65
N MET A 43 -8.32 8.92 -5.23
CA MET A 43 -7.98 10.06 -6.07
C MET A 43 -8.89 10.14 -7.31
N SER A 44 -9.09 9.03 -8.02
CA SER A 44 -9.95 9.01 -9.21
C SER A 44 -11.44 9.21 -8.91
N LYS A 45 -11.86 9.04 -7.64
CA LYS A 45 -13.21 9.32 -7.20
C LYS A 45 -13.46 10.80 -6.93
N ASP A 46 -12.49 11.48 -6.32
CA ASP A 46 -12.58 12.89 -5.93
C ASP A 46 -11.17 13.51 -5.89
N PRO A 47 -10.63 13.95 -7.05
CA PRO A 47 -9.31 14.55 -7.14
C PRO A 47 -9.18 15.84 -6.33
N CYS A 48 -10.24 16.66 -6.31
CA CYS A 48 -10.23 17.92 -5.57
C CYS A 48 -10.09 17.67 -4.07
N ARG A 49 -10.86 16.72 -3.52
CA ARG A 49 -10.75 16.34 -2.11
C ARG A 49 -9.39 15.73 -1.79
N PHE A 50 -8.83 14.93 -2.70
CA PHE A 50 -7.49 14.39 -2.54
C PHE A 50 -6.46 15.51 -2.37
N VAL A 51 -6.41 16.48 -3.28
CA VAL A 51 -5.47 17.60 -3.22
C VAL A 51 -5.74 18.49 -1.99
N GLU A 52 -7.00 18.79 -1.66
CA GLU A 52 -7.37 19.54 -0.45
C GLU A 52 -6.79 18.91 0.82
N VAL A 53 -6.88 17.59 0.97
CA VAL A 53 -6.32 16.87 2.13
C VAL A 53 -4.79 16.94 2.14
N MET A 54 -4.14 16.80 0.97
CA MET A 54 -2.68 16.94 0.86
C MET A 54 -2.21 18.35 1.23
N ASP A 55 -2.95 19.38 0.81
CA ASP A 55 -2.68 20.79 1.17
C ASP A 55 -2.85 21.01 2.69
N ALA A 56 -3.95 20.53 3.26
CA ALA A 56 -4.20 20.62 4.69
C ALA A 56 -3.12 19.91 5.53
N ALA A 57 -2.58 18.79 5.01
CA ALA A 57 -1.48 18.06 5.62
C ALA A 57 -0.11 18.71 5.37
N GLN A 58 -0.02 19.77 4.58
CA GLN A 58 1.23 20.38 4.10
C GLN A 58 2.17 19.33 3.47
N TYR A 59 1.60 18.42 2.68
CA TYR A 59 2.29 17.29 2.08
C TYR A 59 2.54 17.52 0.59
N PRO A 60 3.69 18.12 0.21
CA PRO A 60 3.95 18.57 -1.15
C PRO A 60 4.21 17.44 -2.15
N LEU A 61 4.40 16.21 -1.67
CA LEU A 61 4.78 15.07 -2.49
C LEU A 61 3.65 14.61 -3.43
N ALA A 62 2.38 14.88 -3.07
CA ALA A 62 1.20 14.43 -3.81
C ALA A 62 0.28 15.62 -4.14
N GLN A 63 0.86 16.70 -4.63
CA GLN A 63 0.14 17.90 -5.10
C GLN A 63 0.27 18.04 -6.60
N PHE A 64 -0.86 18.16 -7.28
CA PHE A 64 -0.95 18.34 -8.73
C PHE A 64 -2.14 19.23 -9.08
N ASP A 65 -2.12 19.78 -10.28
CA ASP A 65 -3.21 20.57 -10.84
C ASP A 65 -4.33 19.63 -11.34
N THR A 66 -5.51 19.70 -10.74
CA THR A 66 -6.65 18.85 -11.09
C THR A 66 -7.29 19.17 -12.44
N ASP A 67 -7.02 20.38 -12.98
CA ASP A 67 -7.48 20.81 -14.30
C ASP A 67 -6.58 20.26 -15.44
N ARG A 68 -5.52 19.54 -15.09
CA ARG A 68 -4.57 18.91 -16.02
C ARG A 68 -4.60 17.38 -15.85
N PRO A 69 -4.40 16.61 -16.94
CA PRO A 69 -4.34 15.17 -16.86
C PRO A 69 -3.15 14.67 -16.03
N VAL A 70 -3.33 13.53 -15.36
CA VAL A 70 -2.27 12.80 -14.64
C VAL A 70 -2.21 11.34 -15.10
N VAL A 71 -1.04 10.72 -15.01
CA VAL A 71 -0.85 9.27 -15.21
C VAL A 71 -0.58 8.64 -13.86
N LEU A 72 -1.51 7.85 -13.34
CA LEU A 72 -1.42 7.25 -12.01
C LEU A 72 -0.49 6.04 -11.93
N GLY A 73 -0.41 5.44 -10.71
CA GLY A 73 0.35 4.24 -10.41
C GLY A 73 1.72 4.54 -9.78
N HIS A 74 1.95 4.01 -8.59
CA HIS A 74 3.20 4.20 -7.84
C HIS A 74 3.77 2.89 -7.27
N GLU A 75 3.06 1.77 -7.43
CA GLU A 75 3.48 0.43 -7.01
C GLU A 75 4.16 -0.30 -8.18
N TYR A 76 5.35 0.13 -8.57
CA TYR A 76 6.02 -0.33 -9.79
C TYR A 76 7.14 -1.34 -9.54
N ALA A 77 7.42 -2.16 -10.56
CA ALA A 77 8.67 -2.89 -10.76
C ALA A 77 9.01 -2.92 -12.25
N GLY A 78 10.31 -2.95 -12.56
CA GLY A 78 10.73 -2.86 -13.95
C GLY A 78 12.23 -3.04 -14.15
N LEU A 79 12.69 -2.55 -15.30
CA LEU A 79 14.09 -2.59 -15.72
C LEU A 79 14.67 -1.18 -15.77
N VAL A 80 15.88 -0.99 -15.29
CA VAL A 80 16.60 0.28 -15.47
C VAL A 80 16.84 0.51 -16.96
N ALA A 81 16.21 1.56 -17.51
CA ALA A 81 16.33 1.94 -18.92
C ALA A 81 17.39 3.00 -19.15
N GLU A 82 17.53 3.97 -18.20
CA GLU A 82 18.50 5.05 -18.30
C GLU A 82 18.98 5.43 -16.89
N ILE A 83 20.23 5.87 -16.79
CA ILE A 83 20.89 6.22 -15.53
C ILE A 83 21.28 7.69 -15.57
N GLY A 84 20.83 8.46 -14.59
CA GLY A 84 21.19 9.85 -14.41
C GLY A 84 22.60 10.05 -13.83
N PRO A 85 23.11 11.28 -13.88
CA PRO A 85 24.40 11.60 -13.28
C PRO A 85 24.48 11.21 -11.81
N GLY A 86 25.68 10.81 -11.34
CA GLY A 86 25.94 10.49 -9.94
C GLY A 86 25.45 9.11 -9.45
N VAL A 87 24.67 8.37 -10.23
CA VAL A 87 24.25 7.02 -9.87
C VAL A 87 25.36 6.01 -10.21
N THR A 88 25.80 5.24 -9.23
CA THR A 88 26.87 4.23 -9.36
C THR A 88 26.44 2.82 -9.05
N ASP A 89 25.32 2.66 -8.35
CA ASP A 89 24.88 1.38 -7.77
C ASP A 89 23.92 0.59 -8.67
N PHE A 90 23.60 1.14 -9.86
CA PHE A 90 22.70 0.52 -10.83
C PHE A 90 23.33 0.49 -12.23
N ALA A 91 22.93 -0.48 -13.02
CA ALA A 91 23.25 -0.63 -14.44
C ALA A 91 21.98 -0.72 -15.28
N VAL A 92 22.06 -0.30 -16.56
CA VAL A 92 20.95 -0.47 -17.53
C VAL A 92 20.65 -1.97 -17.66
N GLY A 93 19.38 -2.33 -17.55
CA GLY A 93 18.90 -3.71 -17.53
C GLY A 93 18.74 -4.32 -16.14
N ASP A 94 19.18 -3.64 -15.08
CA ASP A 94 18.95 -4.13 -13.72
C ASP A 94 17.46 -4.24 -13.41
N ARG A 95 17.09 -5.32 -12.72
CA ARG A 95 15.73 -5.60 -12.27
C ARG A 95 15.47 -4.90 -10.94
N VAL A 96 14.52 -3.99 -10.91
CA VAL A 96 14.32 -3.08 -9.79
C VAL A 96 12.85 -2.90 -9.42
N SER A 97 12.63 -2.56 -8.15
CA SER A 97 11.37 -2.07 -7.61
C SER A 97 11.70 -1.04 -6.53
N GLY A 98 10.75 -0.20 -6.13
CA GLY A 98 11.03 0.82 -5.13
C GLY A 98 9.83 1.69 -4.81
N LEU A 99 10.07 2.68 -3.94
CA LEU A 99 9.11 3.72 -3.70
C LEU A 99 9.07 4.69 -4.87
N GLY A 100 7.88 5.04 -5.29
CA GLY A 100 7.67 5.95 -6.42
C GLY A 100 7.96 7.42 -6.07
N ILE A 101 9.17 7.73 -5.59
CA ILE A 101 9.56 9.08 -5.18
C ILE A 101 10.62 9.61 -6.13
N VAL A 102 10.42 10.84 -6.59
CA VAL A 102 11.32 11.58 -7.49
C VAL A 102 11.45 13.02 -7.01
N THR A 103 12.66 13.56 -7.01
CA THR A 103 12.90 14.98 -6.75
C THR A 103 12.72 15.76 -8.06
N ASP A 104 11.78 16.69 -8.07
CA ASP A 104 11.59 17.60 -9.21
C ASP A 104 12.84 18.47 -9.38
N THR A 105 13.52 18.31 -10.52
CA THR A 105 14.78 18.98 -10.81
C THR A 105 14.65 20.51 -10.95
N SER A 106 13.44 21.02 -11.20
CA SER A 106 13.17 22.45 -11.34
C SER A 106 12.93 23.16 -10.01
N THR A 107 12.34 22.45 -9.04
CA THR A 107 11.93 23.00 -7.74
C THR A 107 12.73 22.46 -6.56
N GLY A 108 13.38 21.31 -6.71
CA GLY A 108 14.02 20.57 -5.63
C GLY A 108 13.03 19.90 -4.66
N ILE A 109 11.74 19.89 -4.97
CA ILE A 109 10.69 19.33 -4.13
C ILE A 109 10.46 17.87 -4.51
N PRO A 110 10.49 16.90 -3.55
CA PRO A 110 10.12 15.53 -3.83
C PRO A 110 8.65 15.42 -4.27
N LYS A 111 8.39 14.51 -5.20
CA LYS A 111 7.05 14.16 -5.71
C LYS A 111 6.85 12.65 -5.66
N ILE A 112 5.61 12.22 -5.48
CA ILE A 112 5.23 10.83 -5.73
C ILE A 112 4.83 10.73 -7.21
N ILE A 113 5.45 9.81 -7.94
CA ILE A 113 5.03 9.51 -9.31
C ILE A 113 3.54 9.12 -9.33
N GLY A 114 2.83 9.54 -10.37
CA GLY A 114 1.38 9.29 -10.43
C GLY A 114 0.53 10.36 -9.75
N TYR A 115 1.10 11.14 -8.82
CA TYR A 115 0.45 12.29 -8.19
C TYR A 115 1.18 13.60 -8.54
N SER A 116 1.58 13.71 -9.80
CA SER A 116 2.23 14.84 -10.42
C SER A 116 1.83 14.94 -11.90
N ASN A 117 1.63 16.13 -12.40
CA ASN A 117 1.35 16.33 -13.83
C ASN A 117 2.60 16.17 -14.72
N GLU A 118 3.81 16.24 -14.15
CA GLU A 118 5.08 16.15 -14.84
C GLU A 118 5.74 14.77 -14.74
N TYR A 119 5.59 14.11 -13.57
CA TYR A 119 6.20 12.81 -13.30
C TYR A 119 5.13 11.72 -13.35
N HIS A 120 5.02 11.12 -14.54
CA HIS A 120 4.05 10.06 -14.80
C HIS A 120 4.25 8.85 -13.90
N GLY A 121 3.14 8.20 -13.51
CA GLY A 121 3.14 6.95 -12.79
C GLY A 121 3.23 5.71 -13.67
N GLY A 122 3.20 4.55 -13.03
CA GLY A 122 3.41 3.24 -13.65
C GLY A 122 2.25 2.74 -14.52
N TYR A 123 1.15 3.52 -14.70
CA TYR A 123 0.19 3.24 -15.77
C TYR A 123 0.67 3.81 -17.10
N GLY A 124 1.98 3.81 -17.29
CA GLY A 124 2.72 4.19 -18.48
C GLY A 124 3.95 3.29 -18.66
N GLU A 125 4.60 3.43 -19.82
CA GLU A 125 5.74 2.57 -20.19
C GLU A 125 7.00 2.86 -19.36
N PHE A 126 7.17 4.09 -18.85
CA PHE A 126 8.35 4.51 -18.10
C PHE A 126 7.96 5.38 -16.91
N VAL A 127 8.77 5.31 -15.85
CA VAL A 127 8.76 6.21 -14.72
C VAL A 127 10.16 6.78 -14.48
N VAL A 128 10.24 7.95 -13.83
CA VAL A 128 11.50 8.52 -13.32
C VAL A 128 11.43 8.56 -11.81
N VAL A 129 12.47 8.07 -11.13
CA VAL A 129 12.54 7.97 -9.67
C VAL A 129 13.94 8.25 -9.18
N ASP A 130 14.09 8.69 -7.93
CA ASP A 130 15.39 8.85 -7.30
C ASP A 130 15.94 7.49 -6.88
N SER A 131 17.19 7.19 -7.24
CA SER A 131 17.86 5.91 -7.03
C SER A 131 17.93 5.48 -5.55
N VAL A 132 17.94 6.43 -4.63
CA VAL A 132 17.95 6.16 -3.18
C VAL A 132 16.71 5.40 -2.70
N TRP A 133 15.59 5.48 -3.44
CA TRP A 133 14.33 4.79 -3.14
C TRP A 133 14.17 3.47 -3.89
N VAL A 134 15.12 3.11 -4.75
CA VAL A 134 15.08 1.91 -5.60
C VAL A 134 15.88 0.78 -4.97
N ARG A 135 15.44 -0.45 -5.16
CA ARG A 135 16.09 -1.67 -4.71
C ARG A 135 16.18 -2.69 -5.84
N HIS A 136 17.29 -3.42 -5.89
CA HIS A 136 17.40 -4.59 -6.76
C HIS A 136 16.37 -5.64 -6.36
N VAL A 137 15.71 -6.22 -7.35
CA VAL A 137 14.81 -7.36 -7.14
C VAL A 137 15.64 -8.62 -6.94
N PRO A 138 15.41 -9.40 -5.89
CA PRO A 138 16.11 -10.66 -5.65
C PRO A 138 16.05 -11.59 -6.85
N GLU A 139 17.11 -12.38 -7.05
CA GLU A 139 17.14 -13.39 -8.11
C GLU A 139 16.01 -14.40 -7.93
N GLY A 140 15.35 -14.77 -9.04
CA GLY A 140 14.21 -15.69 -9.02
C GLY A 140 12.86 -15.05 -8.72
N LEU A 141 12.77 -13.88 -8.09
CA LEU A 141 11.51 -13.18 -7.88
C LEU A 141 11.07 -12.51 -9.19
N SER A 142 9.83 -12.72 -9.64
CA SER A 142 9.28 -12.03 -10.81
C SER A 142 9.12 -10.53 -10.55
N LEU A 143 9.20 -9.69 -11.60
CA LEU A 143 8.96 -8.25 -11.46
C LEU A 143 7.50 -7.96 -11.10
N GLU A 144 6.56 -8.78 -11.54
CA GLU A 144 5.16 -8.66 -11.16
C GLU A 144 4.96 -8.86 -9.66
N HIS A 145 5.59 -9.90 -9.07
CA HIS A 145 5.55 -10.13 -7.63
C HIS A 145 6.32 -9.04 -6.86
N ALA A 146 7.43 -8.55 -7.40
CA ALA A 146 8.21 -7.49 -6.77
C ALA A 146 7.45 -6.16 -6.65
N ALA A 147 6.53 -5.86 -7.56
CA ALA A 147 5.67 -4.67 -7.48
C ALA A 147 4.74 -4.68 -6.25
N LEU A 148 4.42 -5.87 -5.68
CA LEU A 148 3.68 -5.96 -4.43
C LEU A 148 4.46 -5.47 -3.21
N ALA A 149 5.80 -5.32 -3.32
CA ALA A 149 6.60 -4.88 -2.17
C ALA A 149 6.19 -3.49 -1.69
N GLU A 150 5.74 -2.60 -2.60
CA GLU A 150 5.31 -1.25 -2.24
C GLU A 150 4.13 -1.27 -1.26
N PRO A 151 2.96 -1.86 -1.56
CA PRO A 151 1.85 -1.86 -0.61
C PRO A 151 2.07 -2.76 0.61
N LEU A 152 2.80 -3.86 0.47
CA LEU A 152 3.06 -4.78 1.58
C LEU A 152 4.02 -4.18 2.62
N HIS A 153 4.96 -3.32 2.20
CA HIS A 153 5.89 -2.69 3.15
C HIS A 153 5.20 -1.75 4.12
N VAL A 154 4.01 -1.24 3.80
CA VAL A 154 3.21 -0.43 4.72
C VAL A 154 2.86 -1.22 5.99
N GLY A 155 2.50 -2.50 5.83
CA GLY A 155 2.29 -3.41 6.97
C GLY A 155 3.56 -3.58 7.80
N GLU A 156 4.70 -3.82 7.16
CA GLU A 156 6.01 -3.95 7.83
C GLU A 156 6.41 -2.68 8.59
N LEU A 157 6.23 -1.51 7.97
CA LEU A 157 6.48 -0.21 8.57
C LEU A 157 5.72 -0.01 9.89
N HIS A 158 4.41 -0.21 9.83
CA HIS A 158 3.56 0.00 11.01
C HIS A 158 3.80 -1.05 12.09
N MET A 159 4.15 -2.26 11.69
CA MET A 159 4.54 -3.31 12.62
C MET A 159 5.80 -2.94 13.38
N GLN A 160 6.82 -2.37 12.71
CA GLN A 160 8.02 -1.85 13.38
C GLN A 160 7.69 -0.71 14.35
N ARG A 161 6.85 0.23 13.93
CA ARG A 161 6.47 1.41 14.74
C ARG A 161 5.55 1.07 15.91
N SER A 162 4.76 0.02 15.82
CA SER A 162 3.85 -0.38 16.89
C SER A 162 4.58 -0.87 18.14
N GLY A 163 5.82 -1.34 17.97
CA GLY A 163 6.58 -1.97 19.04
C GLY A 163 5.97 -3.31 19.48
N LEU A 164 5.27 -4.01 18.56
CA LEU A 164 4.70 -5.33 18.81
C LEU A 164 5.80 -6.32 19.23
N THR A 165 5.53 -7.05 20.29
CA THR A 165 6.38 -8.12 20.83
C THR A 165 5.66 -9.46 20.78
N SER A 166 6.37 -10.55 21.08
CA SER A 166 5.76 -11.89 21.14
C SER A 166 4.76 -12.09 22.30
N ALA A 167 4.72 -11.17 23.27
CA ALA A 167 3.71 -11.17 24.32
C ALA A 167 2.38 -10.53 23.87
N ASP A 168 2.44 -9.67 22.84
CA ASP A 168 1.31 -8.90 22.34
C ASP A 168 0.53 -9.68 21.29
N SER A 169 -0.73 -9.31 21.10
CA SER A 169 -1.57 -9.83 20.03
C SER A 169 -1.96 -8.73 19.05
N ALA A 170 -2.19 -9.12 17.81
CA ALA A 170 -2.60 -8.23 16.73
C ALA A 170 -4.06 -8.45 16.35
N LEU A 171 -4.81 -7.36 16.17
CA LEU A 171 -6.13 -7.34 15.54
C LEU A 171 -6.03 -6.53 14.24
N VAL A 172 -6.15 -7.19 13.10
CA VAL A 172 -6.11 -6.54 11.78
C VAL A 172 -7.54 -6.33 11.27
N ILE A 173 -7.94 -5.08 11.08
CA ILE A 173 -9.25 -4.69 10.56
C ILE A 173 -9.11 -4.34 9.08
N GLY A 174 -9.69 -5.17 8.22
CA GLY A 174 -9.57 -5.09 6.77
C GLY A 174 -8.38 -5.88 6.23
N CYS A 175 -8.64 -6.84 5.33
CA CYS A 175 -7.65 -7.74 4.74
C CYS A 175 -7.45 -7.47 3.24
N GLY A 176 -7.39 -6.20 2.84
CA GLY A 176 -6.81 -5.77 1.56
C GLY A 176 -5.30 -5.98 1.57
N THR A 177 -4.60 -5.59 0.52
CA THR A 177 -3.14 -5.81 0.37
C THR A 177 -2.35 -5.30 1.58
N ILE A 178 -2.70 -4.13 2.13
CA ILE A 178 -2.04 -3.56 3.32
C ILE A 178 -2.29 -4.44 4.56
N GLY A 179 -3.54 -4.88 4.78
CA GLY A 179 -3.89 -5.74 5.92
C GLY A 179 -3.23 -7.11 5.83
N LEU A 180 -3.13 -7.70 4.64
CA LEU A 180 -2.38 -8.94 4.41
C LEU A 180 -0.90 -8.76 4.74
N GLY A 181 -0.29 -7.63 4.34
CA GLY A 181 1.07 -7.26 4.75
C GLY A 181 1.24 -7.14 6.26
N ALA A 182 0.25 -6.54 6.95
CA ALA A 182 0.26 -6.43 8.41
C ALA A 182 0.17 -7.80 9.10
N ILE A 183 -0.66 -8.74 8.58
CA ILE A 183 -0.76 -10.12 9.08
C ILE A 183 0.59 -10.83 8.99
N VAL A 184 1.20 -10.83 7.80
CA VAL A 184 2.53 -11.45 7.58
C VAL A 184 3.57 -10.84 8.52
N ALA A 185 3.63 -9.52 8.62
CA ALA A 185 4.58 -8.83 9.47
C ALA A 185 4.38 -9.12 10.96
N ALA A 186 3.12 -9.26 11.43
CA ALA A 186 2.81 -9.64 12.80
C ALA A 186 3.27 -11.07 13.11
N LYS A 187 2.99 -12.03 12.21
CA LYS A 187 3.41 -13.42 12.35
C LYS A 187 4.92 -13.55 12.36
N ALA A 188 5.62 -12.85 11.46
CA ALA A 188 7.08 -12.88 11.38
C ALA A 188 7.76 -12.31 12.64
N ARG A 189 7.08 -11.44 13.40
CA ARG A 189 7.54 -10.95 14.72
C ARG A 189 7.12 -11.81 15.90
N GLY A 190 6.42 -12.91 15.61
CA GLY A 190 5.98 -13.86 16.62
C GLY A 190 4.85 -13.30 17.50
N ALA A 191 3.96 -12.45 16.96
CA ALA A 191 2.75 -12.03 17.66
C ALA A 191 2.08 -13.23 18.30
N HIS A 192 1.62 -13.09 19.55
CA HIS A 192 1.03 -14.22 20.31
C HIS A 192 -0.18 -14.79 19.56
N THR A 193 -1.10 -13.92 19.16
CA THR A 193 -2.26 -14.27 18.33
C THR A 193 -2.53 -13.18 17.32
N VAL A 194 -2.82 -13.54 16.09
CA VAL A 194 -3.25 -12.63 15.03
C VAL A 194 -4.70 -12.89 14.68
N VAL A 195 -5.58 -11.96 15.03
CA VAL A 195 -7.00 -11.96 14.66
C VAL A 195 -7.18 -11.05 13.47
N ALA A 196 -7.83 -11.52 12.41
CA ALA A 196 -8.16 -10.74 11.22
C ALA A 196 -9.69 -10.58 11.10
N SER A 197 -10.16 -9.37 10.80
CA SER A 197 -11.57 -9.04 10.61
C SER A 197 -11.80 -8.53 9.20
N GLU A 198 -12.63 -9.23 8.42
CA GLU A 198 -12.86 -8.93 7.00
C GLU A 198 -14.22 -9.43 6.53
N PRO A 199 -15.09 -8.59 5.93
CA PRO A 199 -16.40 -9.02 5.45
C PRO A 199 -16.33 -9.88 4.18
N SER A 200 -15.33 -9.71 3.30
CA SER A 200 -15.22 -10.48 2.06
C SER A 200 -14.73 -11.91 2.31
N PRO A 201 -15.48 -12.93 1.89
CA PRO A 201 -15.06 -14.33 2.05
C PRO A 201 -13.72 -14.63 1.38
N LYS A 202 -13.50 -14.08 0.18
CA LYS A 202 -12.24 -14.24 -0.58
C LYS A 202 -11.04 -13.69 0.20
N ARG A 203 -11.18 -12.49 0.77
CA ARG A 203 -10.12 -11.86 1.55
C ARG A 203 -9.92 -12.54 2.89
N ARG A 204 -10.97 -13.13 3.49
CA ARG A 204 -10.82 -13.98 4.69
C ARG A 204 -9.96 -15.22 4.43
N GLU A 205 -10.15 -15.89 3.29
CA GLU A 205 -9.30 -17.04 2.91
C GLU A 205 -7.84 -16.61 2.74
N LEU A 206 -7.59 -15.46 2.12
CA LEU A 206 -6.23 -14.91 2.01
C LEU A 206 -5.64 -14.57 3.38
N ALA A 207 -6.41 -13.99 4.29
CA ALA A 207 -5.94 -13.70 5.64
C ALA A 207 -5.48 -14.97 6.37
N LYS A 208 -6.21 -16.09 6.22
CA LYS A 208 -5.78 -17.42 6.74
C LYS A 208 -4.48 -17.87 6.07
N LEU A 209 -4.39 -17.78 4.74
CA LEU A 209 -3.22 -18.18 3.98
C LEU A 209 -1.98 -17.38 4.41
N MET A 210 -2.14 -16.07 4.69
CA MET A 210 -1.08 -15.19 5.18
C MET A 210 -0.75 -15.38 6.66
N GLY A 211 -1.41 -16.31 7.35
CA GLY A 211 -1.05 -16.74 8.69
C GLY A 211 -1.87 -16.14 9.83
N ALA A 212 -3.03 -15.53 9.56
CA ALA A 212 -3.95 -15.14 10.64
C ALA A 212 -4.40 -16.39 11.40
N ASP A 213 -4.29 -16.37 12.73
CA ASP A 213 -4.68 -17.51 13.58
C ASP A 213 -6.20 -17.65 13.65
N ILE A 214 -6.90 -16.50 13.64
CA ILE A 214 -8.36 -16.44 13.68
C ILE A 214 -8.83 -15.41 12.65
N VAL A 215 -9.86 -15.76 11.91
CA VAL A 215 -10.46 -14.88 10.90
C VAL A 215 -11.95 -14.75 11.16
N VAL A 216 -12.41 -13.51 11.28
CA VAL A 216 -13.77 -13.15 11.69
C VAL A 216 -14.49 -12.45 10.54
N ASP A 217 -15.73 -12.82 10.29
CA ASP A 217 -16.68 -12.02 9.52
C ASP A 217 -17.34 -11.00 10.44
N PRO A 218 -17.02 -9.69 10.33
CA PRO A 218 -17.60 -8.68 11.21
C PRO A 218 -19.08 -8.44 10.99
N THR A 219 -19.70 -9.03 9.96
CA THR A 219 -21.15 -8.99 9.75
C THR A 219 -21.89 -10.05 10.56
N GLU A 220 -21.19 -11.07 11.02
CA GLU A 220 -21.73 -12.19 11.79
C GLU A 220 -21.29 -12.16 13.25
N GLN A 221 -20.05 -11.74 13.53
CA GLN A 221 -19.47 -11.75 14.87
C GLN A 221 -18.55 -10.54 15.11
N ASP A 222 -18.62 -9.92 16.29
CA ASP A 222 -17.74 -8.84 16.69
C ASP A 222 -16.31 -9.36 16.94
N PRO A 223 -15.29 -8.87 16.23
CA PRO A 223 -13.90 -9.31 16.42
C PRO A 223 -13.35 -9.01 17.82
N ILE A 224 -13.91 -8.02 18.54
CA ILE A 224 -13.51 -7.72 19.93
C ILE A 224 -14.12 -8.72 20.89
N GLU A 225 -15.35 -9.20 20.65
CA GLU A 225 -15.94 -10.28 21.45
C GLU A 225 -15.14 -11.58 21.28
N VAL A 226 -14.75 -11.91 20.04
CA VAL A 226 -13.84 -13.05 19.77
C VAL A 226 -12.54 -12.91 20.54
N TRP A 227 -11.93 -11.74 20.53
CA TRP A 227 -10.73 -11.48 21.31
C TRP A 227 -10.96 -11.67 22.82
N ASN A 228 -12.06 -11.15 23.37
CA ASN A 228 -12.38 -11.30 24.80
C ASN A 228 -12.57 -12.78 25.19
N GLU A 229 -13.16 -13.58 24.32
CA GLU A 229 -13.29 -15.03 24.52
C GLU A 229 -11.93 -15.74 24.55
N LEU A 230 -10.98 -15.36 23.67
CA LEU A 230 -9.61 -15.88 23.68
C LEU A 230 -8.89 -15.54 24.99
N VAL A 231 -9.04 -14.31 25.46
CA VAL A 231 -8.46 -13.88 26.76
C VAL A 231 -9.06 -14.71 27.91
N ALA A 232 -10.38 -14.94 27.91
CA ALA A 232 -11.04 -15.75 28.94
C ALA A 232 -10.58 -17.22 28.93
N GLN A 233 -10.11 -17.72 27.77
CA GLN A 233 -9.55 -19.06 27.59
C GLN A 233 -8.02 -19.13 27.84
N GLY A 234 -7.39 -18.01 28.23
CA GLY A 234 -5.94 -17.92 28.42
C GLY A 234 -5.12 -17.87 27.12
N GLN A 235 -5.76 -17.55 26.01
CA GLN A 235 -5.16 -17.52 24.67
C GLN A 235 -4.86 -16.09 24.17
N GLY A 236 -5.06 -15.07 25.01
CA GLY A 236 -4.88 -13.65 24.66
C GLY A 236 -3.45 -13.14 24.72
N GLY A 237 -2.49 -13.94 25.24
CA GLY A 237 -1.15 -13.49 25.55
C GLY A 237 -1.06 -12.72 26.88
N GLU A 238 0.17 -12.37 27.29
CA GLU A 238 0.45 -11.60 28.51
C GLU A 238 0.59 -10.10 28.25
N GLY A 239 0.67 -9.72 26.96
CA GLY A 239 0.86 -8.33 26.51
C GLY A 239 -0.45 -7.59 26.27
N ILE A 240 -0.40 -6.64 25.35
CA ILE A 240 -1.56 -5.83 24.96
C ILE A 240 -2.14 -6.28 23.61
N LEU A 241 -3.37 -5.86 23.33
CA LEU A 241 -3.94 -5.94 22.00
C LEU A 241 -3.55 -4.68 21.21
N ILE A 242 -2.98 -4.89 20.01
CA ILE A 242 -2.66 -3.82 19.07
C ILE A 242 -3.57 -3.98 17.85
N ALA A 243 -4.45 -3.01 17.62
CA ALA A 243 -5.32 -2.97 16.45
C ALA A 243 -4.63 -2.25 15.28
N TYR A 244 -4.66 -2.86 14.11
CA TYR A 244 -4.15 -2.34 12.85
C TYR A 244 -5.35 -1.99 11.96
N GLU A 245 -5.67 -0.72 11.85
CA GLU A 245 -6.75 -0.21 11.03
C GLU A 245 -6.27 -0.15 9.58
N CYS A 246 -6.73 -1.09 8.75
CA CYS A 246 -6.35 -1.24 7.35
C CYS A 246 -7.56 -1.12 6.41
N SER A 247 -8.76 -0.85 6.93
CA SER A 247 -9.99 -0.80 6.14
C SER A 247 -10.26 0.57 5.52
N GLY A 248 -9.84 1.64 6.20
CA GLY A 248 -10.18 3.02 5.82
C GLY A 248 -11.67 3.33 5.89
N ARG A 249 -12.46 2.49 6.53
CA ARG A 249 -13.91 2.69 6.65
C ARG A 249 -14.21 3.72 7.74
N ALA A 250 -15.00 4.72 7.40
CA ALA A 250 -15.44 5.74 8.36
C ALA A 250 -16.12 5.12 9.59
N GLY A 251 -15.82 5.64 10.78
CA GLY A 251 -16.30 5.15 12.07
C GLY A 251 -15.48 4.02 12.68
N THR A 252 -14.49 3.45 11.96
CA THR A 252 -13.69 2.34 12.48
C THR A 252 -12.80 2.80 13.65
N ILE A 253 -12.20 3.99 13.58
CA ILE A 253 -11.37 4.51 14.68
C ILE A 253 -12.21 4.78 15.93
N ASP A 254 -13.39 5.40 15.79
CA ASP A 254 -14.29 5.63 16.94
C ASP A 254 -14.79 4.32 17.53
N MET A 255 -15.14 3.33 16.71
CA MET A 255 -15.50 1.99 17.15
C MET A 255 -14.36 1.34 17.96
N LEU A 256 -13.12 1.35 17.45
CA LEU A 256 -11.96 0.80 18.15
C LEU A 256 -11.69 1.51 19.48
N LEU A 257 -11.80 2.85 19.52
CA LEU A 257 -11.67 3.62 20.77
C LEU A 257 -12.66 3.20 21.85
N ARG A 258 -13.90 2.85 21.44
CA ARG A 258 -14.98 2.46 22.35
C ARG A 258 -14.89 1.02 22.82
N THR A 259 -14.38 0.12 21.96
CA THR A 259 -14.53 -1.33 22.17
C THR A 259 -13.23 -2.03 22.59
N LEU A 260 -12.05 -1.56 22.13
CA LEU A 260 -10.78 -2.19 22.50
C LEU A 260 -10.57 -2.27 24.02
N PRO A 261 -9.91 -3.31 24.55
CA PRO A 261 -9.51 -3.37 25.95
C PRO A 261 -8.73 -2.12 26.37
N PRO A 262 -8.91 -1.63 27.64
CA PRO A 262 -8.12 -0.50 28.12
C PRO A 262 -6.61 -0.77 28.06
N GLY A 263 -5.85 0.21 27.60
CA GLY A 263 -4.39 0.09 27.43
C GLY A 263 -3.94 -0.44 26.07
N SER A 264 -4.87 -0.79 25.18
CA SER A 264 -4.58 -1.18 23.79
C SER A 264 -3.95 -0.04 22.98
N ARG A 265 -3.40 -0.38 21.81
CA ARG A 265 -2.89 0.58 20.82
C ARG A 265 -3.65 0.44 19.50
N ILE A 266 -3.80 1.55 18.80
CA ILE A 266 -4.32 1.59 17.43
C ILE A 266 -3.20 2.10 16.52
N GLN A 267 -2.92 1.36 15.46
CA GLN A 267 -2.08 1.77 14.32
C GLN A 267 -3.00 2.02 13.14
N VAL A 268 -3.03 3.22 12.59
CA VAL A 268 -3.83 3.57 11.42
C VAL A 268 -2.96 3.46 10.18
N LEU A 269 -3.24 2.47 9.36
CA LEU A 269 -2.50 2.16 8.12
C LEU A 269 -3.25 2.62 6.87
N ALA A 270 -4.58 2.53 6.91
CA ALA A 270 -5.39 3.03 5.82
C ALA A 270 -5.29 4.55 5.70
N ALA A 271 -5.47 5.05 4.48
CA ALA A 271 -5.49 6.48 4.17
C ALA A 271 -6.89 6.90 3.68
N PRO A 272 -7.89 7.02 4.57
CA PRO A 272 -9.19 7.54 4.21
C PRO A 272 -9.11 9.06 3.97
N PHE A 273 -9.67 9.54 2.86
CA PHE A 273 -9.76 10.97 2.54
C PHE A 273 -11.04 11.62 3.07
N GLY A 274 -11.89 10.86 3.78
CA GLY A 274 -13.08 11.34 4.47
C GLY A 274 -12.79 11.81 5.90
N ASP A 275 -13.74 12.54 6.46
CA ASP A 275 -13.66 12.98 7.85
C ASP A 275 -14.00 11.82 8.81
N GLU A 276 -13.30 11.77 9.93
CA GLU A 276 -13.55 10.84 11.03
C GLU A 276 -13.86 11.63 12.31
N THR A 277 -14.96 11.29 12.97
CA THR A 277 -15.36 11.94 14.22
C THR A 277 -15.10 11.02 15.40
N ILE A 278 -14.30 11.48 16.35
CA ILE A 278 -14.00 10.75 17.59
C ILE A 278 -14.34 11.62 18.83
N ILE A 279 -14.54 10.96 19.97
CA ILE A 279 -14.66 11.62 21.27
C ILE A 279 -13.35 11.38 22.05
N PRO A 280 -12.41 12.34 22.08
CA PRO A 280 -11.06 12.10 22.60
C PRO A 280 -11.00 11.62 24.06
N VAL A 281 -11.94 12.06 24.91
CA VAL A 281 -11.97 11.65 26.32
C VAL A 281 -12.21 10.14 26.49
N ILE A 282 -12.84 9.46 25.53
CA ILE A 282 -13.01 8.00 25.57
C ILE A 282 -11.64 7.32 25.49
N GLY A 283 -10.82 7.73 24.53
CA GLY A 283 -9.45 7.21 24.39
C GLY A 283 -8.60 7.49 25.65
N GLN A 284 -8.72 8.70 26.22
CA GLN A 284 -8.02 9.08 27.45
C GLN A 284 -8.42 8.20 28.64
N LEU A 285 -9.72 8.04 28.91
CA LEU A 285 -10.22 7.22 30.02
C LEU A 285 -9.89 5.74 29.86
N ARG A 286 -9.85 5.25 28.63
CA ARG A 286 -9.48 3.87 28.29
C ARG A 286 -7.97 3.68 28.11
N ARG A 287 -7.19 4.75 28.18
CA ARG A 287 -5.71 4.74 28.03
C ARG A 287 -5.29 4.13 26.68
N ILE A 288 -6.01 4.42 25.60
CA ILE A 288 -5.70 3.94 24.25
C ILE A 288 -4.78 4.95 23.57
N ALA A 289 -3.68 4.45 23.01
CA ALA A 289 -2.79 5.23 22.16
C ALA A 289 -3.17 5.02 20.69
N ILE A 290 -3.25 6.12 19.92
CA ILE A 290 -3.42 6.08 18.45
C ILE A 290 -2.14 6.59 17.81
N ASN A 291 -1.64 5.84 16.84
CA ASN A 291 -0.53 6.24 15.99
C ASN A 291 -0.98 6.32 14.53
N PHE A 292 -0.77 7.47 13.92
CA PHE A 292 -0.81 7.66 12.49
C PHE A 292 0.63 7.60 11.98
N GLY A 293 0.89 6.82 10.96
CA GLY A 293 2.24 6.67 10.44
C GLY A 293 2.26 6.75 8.93
N HIS A 294 3.29 7.39 8.38
CA HIS A 294 3.55 7.47 6.96
C HIS A 294 5.05 7.55 6.70
N GLY A 295 5.46 7.19 5.50
CA GLY A 295 6.83 7.28 5.04
C GLY A 295 7.60 5.96 5.15
N PRO A 296 8.78 5.89 4.50
CA PRO A 296 9.59 4.68 4.45
C PRO A 296 10.24 4.36 5.79
N THR A 297 10.57 3.08 5.98
CA THR A 297 11.60 2.64 6.93
C THR A 297 12.85 2.25 6.16
N GLU A 298 14.02 2.39 6.79
CA GLU A 298 15.32 2.14 6.16
C GLU A 298 15.45 0.73 5.57
N ARG A 299 14.76 -0.28 6.10
CA ARG A 299 14.91 -1.69 5.69
C ARG A 299 13.59 -2.42 5.45
N GLY A 300 12.46 -1.76 5.62
CA GLY A 300 11.15 -2.43 5.51
C GLY A 300 10.88 -2.94 4.11
N TYR A 301 11.31 -2.20 3.11
CA TYR A 301 11.11 -2.57 1.71
C TYR A 301 11.92 -3.81 1.32
N GLU A 302 13.22 -3.85 1.70
CA GLU A 302 14.09 -5.01 1.45
C GLU A 302 13.60 -6.27 2.16
N ILE A 303 13.10 -6.12 3.39
CA ILE A 303 12.51 -7.25 4.16
C ILE A 303 11.34 -7.86 3.38
N VAL A 304 10.46 -7.03 2.83
CA VAL A 304 9.30 -7.52 2.08
C VAL A 304 9.71 -8.14 0.75
N LEU A 305 10.65 -7.54 0.00
CA LEU A 305 11.20 -8.15 -1.21
C LEU A 305 11.79 -9.53 -0.93
N GLN A 306 12.52 -9.67 0.19
CA GLN A 306 13.11 -10.96 0.56
C GLN A 306 12.05 -11.98 0.93
N ARG A 307 11.02 -11.61 1.69
CA ARG A 307 9.89 -12.51 2.02
C ARG A 307 9.12 -12.98 0.79
N LEU A 308 8.94 -12.11 -0.20
CA LEU A 308 8.36 -12.48 -1.49
C LEU A 308 9.25 -13.49 -2.23
N ALA A 309 10.57 -13.26 -2.23
CA ALA A 309 11.54 -14.15 -2.88
C ALA A 309 11.65 -15.52 -2.18
N ASP A 310 11.55 -15.55 -0.86
CA ASP A 310 11.60 -16.77 -0.04
C ASP A 310 10.27 -17.56 -0.06
N GLY A 311 9.22 -16.99 -0.69
CA GLY A 311 7.88 -17.61 -0.74
C GLY A 311 7.11 -17.57 0.58
N GLU A 312 7.52 -16.72 1.53
CA GLU A 312 6.77 -16.50 2.78
C GLU A 312 5.45 -15.75 2.52
N ILE A 313 5.36 -15.04 1.39
CA ILE A 313 4.15 -14.36 0.91
C ILE A 313 3.75 -14.98 -0.41
N ASP A 314 2.55 -15.55 -0.46
CA ASP A 314 1.96 -16.07 -1.70
C ASP A 314 1.45 -14.91 -2.57
N ALA A 315 2.36 -14.41 -3.44
CA ALA A 315 2.06 -13.30 -4.33
C ALA A 315 0.97 -13.65 -5.36
N ASP A 316 0.96 -14.90 -5.86
CA ASP A 316 -0.04 -15.37 -6.82
C ASP A 316 -1.45 -15.37 -6.22
N ALA A 317 -1.59 -15.65 -4.93
CA ALA A 317 -2.86 -15.58 -4.24
C ALA A 317 -3.36 -14.13 -4.09
N ILE A 318 -2.45 -13.15 -3.92
CA ILE A 318 -2.79 -11.73 -3.78
C ILE A 318 -3.14 -11.12 -5.14
N ILE A 319 -2.42 -11.43 -6.21
CA ILE A 319 -2.65 -10.91 -7.56
C ILE A 319 -3.85 -11.63 -8.19
N THR A 320 -5.00 -10.99 -8.15
CA THR A 320 -6.26 -11.58 -8.62
C THR A 320 -6.69 -11.14 -10.01
N GLY A 321 -5.94 -10.23 -10.63
CA GLY A 321 -6.20 -9.76 -11.98
C GLY A 321 -4.97 -9.14 -12.62
N ARG A 322 -4.94 -9.16 -13.95
CA ARG A 322 -3.89 -8.58 -14.79
C ARG A 322 -4.53 -7.91 -15.99
N VAL A 323 -4.11 -6.68 -16.29
CA VAL A 323 -4.62 -5.91 -17.43
C VAL A 323 -3.47 -5.22 -18.16
N GLY A 324 -3.65 -5.00 -19.47
CA GLY A 324 -2.83 -4.05 -20.22
C GLY A 324 -3.22 -2.60 -19.91
N LEU A 325 -2.53 -1.65 -20.54
CA LEU A 325 -2.89 -0.22 -20.38
C LEU A 325 -4.34 0.07 -20.79
N ASP A 326 -4.87 -0.61 -21.79
CA ASP A 326 -6.24 -0.45 -22.27
C ASP A 326 -7.32 -0.89 -21.26
N GLY A 327 -6.95 -1.73 -20.27
CA GLY A 327 -7.87 -2.25 -19.26
C GLY A 327 -7.87 -1.47 -17.93
N VAL A 328 -7.06 -0.40 -17.77
CA VAL A 328 -6.89 0.30 -16.47
C VAL A 328 -8.19 0.86 -15.93
N GLY A 329 -9.01 1.51 -16.76
CA GLY A 329 -10.27 2.10 -16.31
C GLY A 329 -11.26 1.06 -15.77
N GLU A 330 -11.38 -0.09 -16.45
CA GLU A 330 -12.22 -1.21 -16.02
C GLU A 330 -11.67 -1.85 -14.74
N ALA A 331 -10.35 -1.99 -14.62
CA ALA A 331 -9.70 -2.54 -13.44
C ALA A 331 -9.92 -1.66 -12.17
N ILE A 332 -9.83 -0.33 -12.33
CA ILE A 332 -10.15 0.62 -11.26
C ILE A 332 -11.61 0.47 -10.82
N ALA A 333 -12.54 0.31 -11.76
CA ALA A 333 -13.95 0.09 -11.45
C ALA A 333 -14.19 -1.25 -10.75
N ALA A 334 -13.55 -2.33 -11.19
CA ALA A 334 -13.66 -3.66 -10.61
C ALA A 334 -13.13 -3.72 -9.17
N LEU A 335 -12.01 -3.05 -8.87
CA LEU A 335 -11.42 -3.00 -7.52
C LEU A 335 -12.30 -2.26 -6.48
N ARG A 336 -13.32 -1.53 -6.91
CA ARG A 336 -14.33 -0.96 -5.99
C ARG A 336 -15.24 -2.02 -5.38
N ASN A 337 -15.31 -3.22 -6.00
CA ASN A 337 -15.98 -4.39 -5.43
C ASN A 337 -14.95 -5.30 -4.71
N PRO A 338 -14.91 -5.33 -3.37
CA PRO A 338 -13.91 -6.09 -2.62
C PRO A 338 -14.02 -7.62 -2.76
N ASP A 339 -15.15 -8.12 -3.26
CA ASP A 339 -15.38 -9.56 -3.42
C ASP A 339 -14.82 -10.12 -4.73
N GLU A 340 -14.57 -9.26 -5.73
CA GLU A 340 -14.05 -9.69 -7.02
C GLU A 340 -12.53 -9.73 -7.04
N HIS A 341 -11.89 -8.64 -6.59
CA HIS A 341 -10.44 -8.50 -6.67
C HIS A 341 -9.81 -8.02 -5.36
N VAL A 342 -8.56 -8.44 -5.16
CA VAL A 342 -7.70 -7.97 -4.05
C VAL A 342 -6.63 -7.03 -4.59
N LYS A 343 -5.89 -7.48 -5.60
CA LYS A 343 -4.89 -6.69 -6.33
C LYS A 343 -4.98 -6.98 -7.83
N ILE A 344 -5.01 -5.93 -8.63
CA ILE A 344 -4.87 -6.01 -10.10
C ILE A 344 -3.54 -5.36 -10.49
N MET A 345 -2.79 -6.06 -11.34
CA MET A 345 -1.53 -5.58 -11.90
C MET A 345 -1.78 -5.00 -13.30
N VAL A 346 -1.24 -3.81 -13.53
CA VAL A 346 -1.14 -3.20 -14.86
C VAL A 346 0.19 -3.61 -15.47
N LEU A 347 0.14 -4.18 -16.68
CA LEU A 347 1.29 -4.64 -17.44
C LEU A 347 1.40 -3.78 -18.71
N PRO A 348 2.23 -2.73 -18.75
CA PRO A 348 2.24 -1.76 -19.85
C PRO A 348 2.56 -2.36 -21.21
N LYS A 349 3.35 -3.41 -21.28
CA LYS A 349 3.66 -4.16 -22.52
C LYS A 349 2.61 -5.23 -22.90
N GLY A 350 1.57 -5.40 -22.07
CA GLY A 350 0.54 -6.42 -22.23
C GLY A 350 0.83 -7.72 -21.48
N THR A 351 -0.20 -8.58 -21.40
CA THR A 351 -0.16 -9.81 -20.59
C THR A 351 0.62 -10.97 -21.26
N ARG A 352 1.14 -10.79 -22.47
CA ARG A 352 1.80 -11.84 -23.24
C ARG A 352 3.32 -11.90 -23.08
N ASP A 353 3.93 -10.86 -22.55
CA ASP A 353 5.40 -10.68 -22.47
C ASP A 353 5.91 -10.53 -21.02
N ALA A 354 5.10 -10.86 -20.01
CA ALA A 354 5.43 -10.76 -18.58
C ALA A 354 5.98 -12.08 -18.01
#